data_a083d7f38a989005df156a8222cbdf0c
#
_entry.id   a083d7f38a989005df156a8222cbdf0c
#
_cell.length_a   1.000
_cell.length_b   1.000
_cell.length_c   1.000
_cell.angle_alpha   90.00
_cell.angle_beta   90.00
_cell.angle_gamma   90.00
#
_symmetry.space_group_name_H-M   'P 1'
#
loop_
_entity.id
_entity.type
_entity.pdbx_description
1 polymer ?
#
loop_
_entity_poly.entity_id
_entity_poly.type
_entity_poly.pdbx_seq_one_letter_code
_entity_poly.pdbx_strand_id
1 'polypeptide(L)'
;MWYHRHIGGESCPIVDTWWQTETGGHMISPLPGVTTTKPGSATQTLPGVFAEVVDDSGSVVSEGGGYLTIVRPWPSMLRGIWGDPERYRETYWSEFEGRYFAGDGARLDADGYLWLLGRVDDVMNVSGHRISTTEVESALVDHPAVAEAAVVGARDDITGQAIVGYVILVGTAVPSDELREEVRQHVAVKLGPTARPKAVFLVPDLPKTRSGKIMRRLLRDVADGRDLGDTTTLADPGVVAEIRDRAGEAADEE
;
A
#
# COMPACT_ATOMS: atom_id res chain seq x y z
N MET A 1 3.63 7.47 -17.56
CA MET A 1 3.89 7.45 -19.03
C MET A 1 3.15 6.32 -19.73
N TRP A 2 3.10 5.10 -19.19
CA TRP A 2 2.39 3.97 -19.82
C TRP A 2 0.90 4.27 -20.06
N TYR A 3 0.17 4.72 -19.05
CA TYR A 3 -1.24 5.13 -19.19
C TYR A 3 -1.45 6.20 -20.26
N HIS A 4 -0.59 7.20 -20.32
CA HIS A 4 -0.67 8.27 -21.32
C HIS A 4 -0.57 7.71 -22.74
N ARG A 5 0.35 6.77 -22.98
CA ARG A 5 0.55 6.16 -24.30
C ARG A 5 -0.56 5.18 -24.67
N HIS A 6 -0.83 4.21 -23.79
CA HIS A 6 -1.65 3.05 -24.15
C HIS A 6 -3.15 3.23 -23.87
N ILE A 7 -3.50 4.04 -22.88
CA ILE A 7 -4.91 4.33 -22.54
C ILE A 7 -5.30 5.71 -23.06
N GLY A 8 -4.47 6.71 -22.85
CA GLY A 8 -4.74 8.09 -23.22
C GLY A 8 -4.46 8.42 -24.68
N GLY A 9 -3.90 7.49 -25.48
CA GLY A 9 -3.60 7.70 -26.90
C GLY A 9 -2.72 8.94 -27.16
N GLU A 10 -1.82 9.26 -26.22
CA GLU A 10 -0.91 10.41 -26.19
C GLU A 10 -1.61 11.78 -26.26
N SER A 11 -2.93 11.81 -26.17
CA SER A 11 -3.74 13.03 -26.28
C SER A 11 -4.56 13.33 -25.03
N CYS A 12 -4.98 12.30 -24.28
CA CYS A 12 -5.74 12.50 -23.06
C CYS A 12 -4.83 12.81 -21.86
N PRO A 13 -5.15 13.79 -21.03
CA PRO A 13 -4.43 14.03 -19.79
C PRO A 13 -4.60 12.84 -18.83
N ILE A 14 -3.53 12.46 -18.14
CA ILE A 14 -3.60 11.52 -17.02
C ILE A 14 -3.77 12.34 -15.74
N VAL A 15 -4.85 12.07 -15.04
CA VAL A 15 -5.26 12.78 -13.82
C VAL A 15 -5.02 11.84 -12.65
N ASP A 16 -3.80 11.87 -12.11
CA ASP A 16 -3.46 11.13 -10.89
C ASP A 16 -4.17 11.78 -9.71
N THR A 17 -4.98 11.01 -8.99
CA THR A 17 -5.94 11.58 -8.05
C THR A 17 -5.90 10.84 -6.72
N TRP A 18 -5.87 11.58 -5.62
CA TRP A 18 -6.05 11.02 -4.30
C TRP A 18 -7.41 11.39 -3.70
N TRP A 19 -8.07 10.39 -3.16
CA TRP A 19 -9.32 10.49 -2.41
C TRP A 19 -9.52 9.25 -1.54
N GLN A 20 -10.48 9.33 -0.62
CA GLN A 20 -10.92 8.20 0.20
C GLN A 20 -12.46 8.16 0.20
N THR A 21 -13.04 7.03 0.60
CA THR A 21 -14.48 6.95 0.89
C THR A 21 -14.89 8.02 1.90
N GLU A 22 -14.06 8.22 2.90
CA GLU A 22 -14.21 9.15 4.01
C GLU A 22 -14.13 10.62 3.57
N THR A 23 -13.43 10.91 2.50
CA THR A 23 -13.36 12.28 1.97
C THR A 23 -14.61 12.65 1.15
N GLY A 24 -15.38 11.64 0.67
CA GLY A 24 -16.60 11.84 -0.09
C GLY A 24 -16.41 12.51 -1.45
N GLY A 25 -15.16 12.76 -1.86
CA GLY A 25 -14.78 13.39 -3.11
C GLY A 25 -13.27 13.49 -3.26
N HIS A 26 -12.82 13.91 -4.44
CA HIS A 26 -11.42 14.08 -4.76
C HIS A 26 -10.83 15.25 -3.95
N MET A 27 -9.63 15.08 -3.44
CA MET A 27 -8.96 16.06 -2.59
C MET A 27 -7.69 16.62 -3.22
N ILE A 28 -6.90 15.75 -3.88
CA ILE A 28 -5.64 16.10 -4.52
C ILE A 28 -5.71 15.61 -5.96
N SER A 29 -5.51 16.49 -6.93
CA SER A 29 -5.64 16.14 -8.35
C SER A 29 -5.15 17.29 -9.23
N PRO A 30 -4.44 17.01 -10.34
CA PRO A 30 -4.17 18.04 -11.33
C PRO A 30 -5.44 18.49 -12.03
N LEU A 31 -5.51 19.77 -12.35
CA LEU A 31 -6.58 20.33 -13.20
C LEU A 31 -6.09 20.31 -14.65
N PRO A 32 -6.71 19.53 -15.56
CA PRO A 32 -6.31 19.47 -16.96
C PRO A 32 -6.30 20.86 -17.62
N GLY A 33 -5.22 21.17 -18.33
CA GLY A 33 -5.03 22.46 -18.98
C GLY A 33 -4.58 23.61 -18.06
N VAL A 34 -4.53 23.37 -16.73
CA VAL A 34 -4.10 24.35 -15.72
C VAL A 34 -2.84 23.90 -14.99
N THR A 35 -2.83 22.67 -14.48
CA THR A 35 -1.73 22.14 -13.68
C THR A 35 -0.71 21.43 -14.56
N THR A 36 0.56 21.79 -14.46
CA THR A 36 1.65 21.01 -15.05
C THR A 36 1.79 19.69 -14.29
N THR A 37 1.67 18.57 -15.00
CA THR A 37 1.70 17.24 -14.37
C THR A 37 3.11 16.67 -14.31
N LYS A 38 3.40 15.91 -13.25
CA LYS A 38 4.56 15.04 -13.13
C LYS A 38 4.04 13.59 -13.05
N PRO A 39 4.48 12.66 -13.91
CA PRO A 39 4.04 11.28 -13.87
C PRO A 39 4.25 10.65 -12.50
N GLY A 40 3.15 10.12 -11.90
CA GLY A 40 3.15 9.51 -10.56
C GLY A 40 2.87 10.49 -9.40
N SER A 41 2.74 11.79 -9.67
CA SER A 41 2.33 12.77 -8.66
C SER A 41 0.85 13.12 -8.78
N ALA A 42 0.14 13.14 -7.67
CA ALA A 42 -1.23 13.68 -7.58
C ALA A 42 -1.25 15.23 -7.63
N THR A 43 -0.08 15.85 -7.65
CA THR A 43 0.18 17.28 -7.79
C THR A 43 -0.28 18.13 -6.60
N GLN A 44 -1.39 18.84 -6.70
CA GLN A 44 -1.81 19.84 -5.72
C GLN A 44 -3.23 19.55 -5.22
N THR A 45 -3.56 20.10 -4.06
CA THR A 45 -4.92 20.06 -3.52
C THR A 45 -5.89 20.81 -4.40
N LEU A 46 -7.11 20.30 -4.50
CA LEU A 46 -8.21 21.01 -5.16
C LEU A 46 -8.58 22.30 -4.38
N PRO A 47 -9.17 23.30 -5.05
CA PRO A 47 -9.60 24.53 -4.39
C PRO A 47 -10.51 24.26 -3.19
N GLY A 48 -10.16 24.83 -2.03
CA GLY A 48 -10.89 24.65 -0.77
C GLY A 48 -10.42 23.46 0.09
N VAL A 49 -9.48 22.66 -0.42
CA VAL A 49 -8.83 21.58 0.34
C VAL A 49 -7.48 22.08 0.87
N PHE A 50 -7.20 21.80 2.13
CA PHE A 50 -5.97 22.19 2.81
C PHE A 50 -5.30 20.95 3.40
N ALA A 51 -4.37 20.37 2.63
CA ALA A 51 -3.58 19.24 3.07
C ALA A 51 -2.15 19.66 3.43
N GLU A 52 -1.56 18.97 4.38
CA GLU A 52 -0.17 19.12 4.81
C GLU A 52 0.47 17.73 4.93
N VAL A 53 1.78 17.67 4.69
CA VAL A 53 2.61 16.54 5.06
C VAL A 53 3.24 16.86 6.41
N VAL A 54 3.13 15.95 7.38
CA VAL A 54 3.71 16.13 8.72
C VAL A 54 4.64 14.97 9.06
N ASP A 55 5.64 15.23 9.90
CA ASP A 55 6.53 14.21 10.45
C ASP A 55 5.89 13.45 11.64
N ASP A 56 6.64 12.52 12.25
CA ASP A 56 6.19 11.73 13.41
C ASP A 56 5.82 12.62 14.63
N SER A 57 6.30 13.87 14.70
CA SER A 57 5.98 14.83 15.76
C SER A 57 4.77 15.70 15.45
N GLY A 58 4.19 15.57 14.24
CA GLY A 58 3.13 16.45 13.74
C GLY A 58 3.61 17.80 13.22
N SER A 59 4.93 18.00 13.08
CA SER A 59 5.52 19.20 12.49
C SER A 59 5.39 19.18 10.98
N VAL A 60 5.06 20.33 10.37
CA VAL A 60 4.88 20.44 8.91
C VAL A 60 6.20 20.25 8.19
N VAL A 61 6.22 19.37 7.21
CA VAL A 61 7.34 19.10 6.32
C VAL A 61 7.21 19.99 5.08
N SER A 62 8.19 20.83 4.84
CA SER A 62 8.22 21.72 3.66
C SER A 62 8.72 21.02 2.38
N GLU A 63 9.54 19.98 2.54
CA GLU A 63 10.05 19.10 1.48
C GLU A 63 10.44 17.77 2.11
N GLY A 64 10.03 16.65 1.51
CA GLY A 64 10.31 15.31 2.01
C GLY A 64 9.07 14.48 2.30
N GLY A 65 9.25 13.33 2.94
CA GLY A 65 8.21 12.35 3.25
C GLY A 65 7.66 12.49 4.66
N GLY A 66 6.40 12.09 4.82
CA GLY A 66 5.69 12.09 6.10
C GLY A 66 4.27 11.55 5.96
N TYR A 67 3.40 11.99 6.82
CA TYR A 67 1.99 11.60 6.88
C TYR A 67 1.11 12.65 6.21
N LEU A 68 0.19 12.20 5.37
CA LEU A 68 -0.81 13.08 4.77
C LEU A 68 -1.90 13.42 5.79
N THR A 69 -2.09 14.72 6.01
CA THR A 69 -3.16 15.22 6.88
C THR A 69 -3.98 16.30 6.18
N ILE A 70 -5.25 16.47 6.58
CA ILE A 70 -6.10 17.58 6.12
C ILE A 70 -6.43 18.45 7.32
N VAL A 71 -6.12 19.76 7.21
CA VAL A 71 -6.11 20.68 8.34
C VAL A 71 -7.37 21.53 8.47
N ARG A 72 -8.32 21.43 7.53
CA ARG A 72 -9.60 22.14 7.57
C ARG A 72 -10.74 21.24 7.12
N PRO A 73 -11.93 21.38 7.70
CA PRO A 73 -13.12 20.71 7.20
C PRO A 73 -13.40 21.07 5.72
N TRP A 74 -13.98 20.13 5.00
CA TRP A 74 -14.41 20.30 3.61
C TRP A 74 -15.88 19.82 3.47
N PRO A 75 -16.61 20.24 2.42
CA PRO A 75 -18.06 20.03 2.33
C PRO A 75 -18.51 18.57 2.36
N SER A 76 -17.71 17.65 1.79
CA SER A 76 -18.03 16.22 1.68
C SER A 76 -17.38 15.36 2.79
N MET A 77 -16.85 15.99 3.85
CA MET A 77 -16.18 15.30 4.95
C MET A 77 -17.09 14.27 5.64
N LEU A 78 -16.53 13.10 5.94
CA LEU A 78 -17.14 12.10 6.82
C LEU A 78 -17.59 12.74 8.15
N ARG A 79 -18.86 12.51 8.52
CA ARG A 79 -19.43 13.05 9.77
C ARG A 79 -19.37 12.10 10.95
N GLY A 80 -19.01 10.84 10.72
CA GLY A 80 -18.91 9.81 11.76
C GLY A 80 -19.00 8.40 11.18
N ILE A 81 -18.83 7.43 12.06
CA ILE A 81 -19.10 6.01 11.79
C ILE A 81 -20.45 5.68 12.45
N TRP A 82 -21.34 5.00 11.72
CA TRP A 82 -22.66 4.67 12.22
C TRP A 82 -22.58 3.79 13.47
N GLY A 83 -23.17 4.28 14.58
CA GLY A 83 -23.19 3.57 15.86
C GLY A 83 -21.86 3.50 16.60
N ASP A 84 -20.77 4.10 16.07
CA ASP A 84 -19.43 4.01 16.66
C ASP A 84 -18.67 5.36 16.59
N PRO A 85 -19.06 6.36 17.37
CA PRO A 85 -18.40 7.66 17.37
C PRO A 85 -17.00 7.63 17.98
N GLU A 86 -16.70 6.65 18.84
CA GLU A 86 -15.38 6.50 19.43
C GLU A 86 -14.37 6.07 18.40
N ARG A 87 -14.68 5.03 17.64
CA ARG A 87 -13.85 4.56 16.51
C ARG A 87 -13.59 5.66 15.48
N TYR A 88 -14.61 6.52 15.20
CA TYR A 88 -14.42 7.67 14.32
C TYR A 88 -13.33 8.62 14.84
N ARG A 89 -13.34 8.89 16.13
CA ARG A 89 -12.39 9.78 16.79
C ARG A 89 -10.99 9.15 16.83
N GLU A 90 -10.90 7.91 17.26
CA GLU A 90 -9.65 7.16 17.35
C GLU A 90 -8.98 7.00 15.99
N THR A 91 -9.74 6.65 14.93
CA THR A 91 -9.18 6.35 13.62
C THR A 91 -8.68 7.60 12.90
N TYR A 92 -9.40 8.71 12.98
CA TYR A 92 -9.14 9.86 12.09
C TYR A 92 -8.64 11.12 12.79
N TRP A 93 -8.72 11.20 14.13
CA TRP A 93 -8.48 12.45 14.85
C TRP A 93 -7.55 12.34 16.06
N SER A 94 -7.12 11.13 16.41
CA SER A 94 -6.27 10.91 17.59
C SER A 94 -4.80 11.05 17.33
N GLU A 95 -4.35 10.78 16.10
CA GLU A 95 -2.93 10.76 15.75
C GLU A 95 -2.30 12.16 15.75
N PHE A 96 -2.99 13.13 15.15
CA PHE A 96 -2.52 14.52 15.08
C PHE A 96 -3.62 15.47 15.51
N GLU A 97 -3.40 16.21 16.59
CA GLU A 97 -4.40 17.13 17.16
C GLU A 97 -4.88 18.16 16.13
N GLY A 98 -6.21 18.26 15.97
CA GLY A 98 -6.86 19.20 15.06
C GLY A 98 -6.69 18.91 13.56
N ARG A 99 -6.17 17.75 13.19
CA ARG A 99 -5.95 17.32 11.80
C ARG A 99 -6.66 16.02 11.50
N TYR A 100 -7.31 15.94 10.35
CA TYR A 100 -7.80 14.67 9.84
C TYR A 100 -6.61 13.84 9.36
N PHE A 101 -6.42 12.68 9.96
CA PHE A 101 -5.38 11.72 9.57
C PHE A 101 -5.89 10.78 8.50
N ALA A 102 -5.32 10.85 7.29
CA ALA A 102 -5.74 10.03 6.16
C ALA A 102 -5.30 8.56 6.27
N GLY A 103 -4.32 8.25 7.12
CA GLY A 103 -3.67 6.95 7.16
C GLY A 103 -2.81 6.65 5.93
N ASP A 104 -2.48 7.67 5.14
CA ASP A 104 -1.63 7.59 3.96
C ASP A 104 -0.32 8.34 4.17
N GLY A 105 0.77 7.76 3.67
CA GLY A 105 2.05 8.45 3.53
C GLY A 105 2.07 9.33 2.29
N ALA A 106 2.74 10.47 2.39
CA ALA A 106 2.94 11.34 1.25
C ALA A 106 4.33 11.98 1.30
N ARG A 107 4.79 12.44 0.15
CA ARG A 107 6.00 13.24 0.01
C ARG A 107 5.68 14.55 -0.71
N LEU A 108 6.22 15.63 -0.20
CA LEU A 108 6.20 16.93 -0.86
C LEU A 108 7.54 17.13 -1.58
N ASP A 109 7.50 17.47 -2.86
CA ASP A 109 8.72 17.80 -3.61
C ASP A 109 9.02 19.30 -3.59
N ALA A 110 10.19 19.69 -4.13
CA ALA A 110 10.66 21.07 -4.17
C ALA A 110 9.73 22.05 -4.92
N ASP A 111 8.86 21.54 -5.82
CA ASP A 111 7.85 22.33 -6.52
C ASP A 111 6.52 22.40 -5.75
N GLY A 112 6.45 21.79 -4.56
CA GLY A 112 5.26 21.72 -3.73
C GLY A 112 4.21 20.70 -4.21
N TYR A 113 4.63 19.69 -4.97
CA TYR A 113 3.73 18.65 -5.46
C TYR A 113 3.71 17.44 -4.53
N LEU A 114 2.49 16.92 -4.33
CA LEU A 114 2.21 15.76 -3.48
C LEU A 114 2.38 14.45 -4.25
N TRP A 115 3.16 13.57 -3.66
CA TRP A 115 3.38 12.19 -4.11
C TRP A 115 2.83 11.26 -3.06
N LEU A 116 1.84 10.47 -3.41
CA LEU A 116 1.22 9.51 -2.49
C LEU A 116 2.09 8.26 -2.43
N LEU A 117 2.48 7.87 -1.20
CA LEU A 117 3.37 6.73 -0.94
C LEU A 117 2.60 5.46 -0.57
N GLY A 118 1.25 5.55 -0.51
CA GLY A 118 0.37 4.47 -0.09
C GLY A 118 0.00 4.55 1.38
N ARG A 119 -0.63 3.49 1.89
CA ARG A 119 -1.07 3.40 3.28
C ARG A 119 0.13 3.37 4.21
N VAL A 120 0.03 4.07 5.33
CA VAL A 120 1.05 4.02 6.39
C VAL A 120 1.21 2.59 6.93
N ASP A 121 0.09 1.85 7.01
CA ASP A 121 0.06 0.44 7.42
C ASP A 121 0.77 -0.50 6.43
N ASP A 122 0.93 -0.05 5.17
CA ASP A 122 1.56 -0.80 4.08
C ASP A 122 3.03 -0.39 3.86
N VAL A 123 3.56 0.53 4.68
CA VAL A 123 4.99 0.85 4.71
C VAL A 123 5.68 -0.04 5.74
N MET A 124 6.61 -0.84 5.28
CA MET A 124 7.41 -1.73 6.12
C MET A 124 8.65 -1.01 6.63
N ASN A 125 9.01 -1.24 7.90
CA ASN A 125 10.26 -0.75 8.48
C ASN A 125 11.24 -1.91 8.65
N VAL A 126 12.12 -2.08 7.66
CA VAL A 126 13.10 -3.17 7.62
C VAL A 126 14.47 -2.60 7.93
N SER A 127 15.05 -2.97 9.07
CA SER A 127 16.35 -2.46 9.52
C SER A 127 16.47 -0.93 9.49
N GLY A 128 15.39 -0.22 9.86
CA GLY A 128 15.34 1.24 9.84
C GLY A 128 15.05 1.87 8.47
N HIS A 129 14.89 1.08 7.40
CA HIS A 129 14.52 1.56 6.08
C HIS A 129 13.01 1.45 5.87
N ARG A 130 12.39 2.54 5.42
CA ARG A 130 10.97 2.55 5.03
C ARG A 130 10.83 2.03 3.60
N ILE A 131 10.22 0.87 3.43
CA ILE A 131 10.02 0.17 2.15
C ILE A 131 8.53 0.05 1.89
N SER A 132 8.07 0.54 0.73
CA SER A 132 6.69 0.42 0.30
C SER A 132 6.37 -1.02 -0.12
N THR A 133 5.26 -1.58 0.37
CA THR A 133 4.76 -2.87 -0.12
C THR A 133 4.52 -2.83 -1.62
N THR A 134 4.00 -1.72 -2.15
CA THR A 134 3.70 -1.53 -3.58
C THR A 134 4.96 -1.56 -4.45
N GLU A 135 6.10 -1.02 -3.98
CA GLU A 135 7.36 -1.10 -4.72
C GLU A 135 7.85 -2.54 -4.83
N VAL A 136 7.77 -3.30 -3.73
CA VAL A 136 8.16 -4.72 -3.72
C VAL A 136 7.19 -5.55 -4.55
N GLU A 137 5.88 -5.31 -4.46
CA GLU A 137 4.86 -5.96 -5.31
C GLU A 137 5.13 -5.70 -6.80
N SER A 138 5.45 -4.47 -7.17
CA SER A 138 5.80 -4.11 -8.55
C SER A 138 7.05 -4.84 -9.04
N ALA A 139 8.06 -4.98 -8.19
CA ALA A 139 9.27 -5.73 -8.51
C ALA A 139 8.99 -7.23 -8.65
N LEU A 140 8.11 -7.80 -7.82
CA LEU A 140 7.69 -9.20 -7.93
C LEU A 140 6.93 -9.46 -9.24
N VAL A 141 5.96 -8.61 -9.58
CA VAL A 141 5.13 -8.74 -10.80
C VAL A 141 5.95 -8.49 -12.09
N ASP A 142 7.05 -7.76 -12.02
CA ASP A 142 7.97 -7.60 -13.16
C ASP A 142 8.70 -8.91 -13.53
N HIS A 143 8.69 -9.92 -12.66
CA HIS A 143 9.28 -11.22 -12.97
C HIS A 143 8.37 -12.01 -13.91
N PRO A 144 8.89 -12.61 -15.02
CA PRO A 144 8.06 -13.27 -16.06
C PRO A 144 7.17 -14.40 -15.57
N ALA A 145 7.54 -15.07 -14.48
CA ALA A 145 6.77 -16.18 -13.91
C ALA A 145 5.66 -15.72 -12.95
N VAL A 146 5.57 -14.42 -12.63
CA VAL A 146 4.63 -13.90 -11.64
C VAL A 146 3.43 -13.23 -12.31
N ALA A 147 2.22 -13.66 -11.95
CA ALA A 147 0.97 -13.09 -12.44
C ALA A 147 0.43 -12.00 -11.52
N GLU A 148 0.48 -12.22 -10.21
CA GLU A 148 -0.01 -11.29 -9.19
C GLU A 148 0.82 -11.48 -7.92
N ALA A 149 0.98 -10.42 -7.14
CA ALA A 149 1.68 -10.48 -5.88
C ALA A 149 1.04 -9.58 -4.83
N ALA A 150 1.15 -9.99 -3.58
CA ALA A 150 0.85 -9.16 -2.42
C ALA A 150 2.00 -9.25 -1.42
N VAL A 151 2.34 -8.12 -0.79
CA VAL A 151 3.45 -8.02 0.15
C VAL A 151 2.96 -7.47 1.48
N VAL A 152 3.50 -8.02 2.56
CA VAL A 152 3.26 -7.53 3.93
C VAL A 152 4.57 -7.50 4.71
N GLY A 153 4.64 -6.62 5.71
CA GLY A 153 5.65 -6.68 6.75
C GLY A 153 5.21 -7.65 7.85
N ALA A 154 5.96 -8.70 8.08
CA ALA A 154 5.80 -9.59 9.23
C ALA A 154 6.75 -9.19 10.36
N ARG A 155 6.40 -9.53 11.59
CA ARG A 155 7.26 -9.28 12.74
C ARG A 155 8.59 -10.05 12.62
N ASP A 156 9.69 -9.39 12.92
CA ASP A 156 11.02 -9.96 12.89
C ASP A 156 11.88 -9.38 14.02
N ASP A 157 12.47 -10.25 14.84
CA ASP A 157 13.20 -9.83 16.04
C ASP A 157 14.55 -9.16 15.73
N ILE A 158 15.10 -9.36 14.52
CA ILE A 158 16.38 -8.82 14.09
C ILE A 158 16.21 -7.50 13.35
N THR A 159 15.29 -7.46 12.39
CA THR A 159 15.11 -6.33 11.47
C THR A 159 13.93 -5.44 11.84
N GLY A 160 13.19 -5.78 12.92
CA GLY A 160 11.92 -5.15 13.31
C GLY A 160 10.76 -5.71 12.48
N GLN A 161 10.86 -5.60 11.15
CA GLN A 161 9.96 -6.26 10.22
C GLN A 161 10.74 -6.97 9.12
N ALA A 162 10.21 -8.12 8.67
CA ALA A 162 10.67 -8.83 7.48
C ALA A 162 9.65 -8.70 6.35
N ILE A 163 10.12 -8.62 5.13
CA ILE A 163 9.27 -8.58 3.94
C ILE A 163 8.81 -10.00 3.63
N VAL A 164 7.49 -10.20 3.54
CA VAL A 164 6.87 -11.47 3.15
C VAL A 164 6.03 -11.25 1.89
N GLY A 165 6.36 -11.99 0.83
CA GLY A 165 5.65 -11.96 -0.43
C GLY A 165 4.71 -13.17 -0.60
N TYR A 166 3.51 -12.93 -1.11
CA TYR A 166 2.57 -13.95 -1.56
C TYR A 166 2.39 -13.78 -3.06
N VAL A 167 2.69 -14.84 -3.82
CA VAL A 167 2.85 -14.75 -5.28
C VAL A 167 1.97 -15.78 -5.97
N ILE A 168 1.17 -15.32 -6.93
CA ILE A 168 0.47 -16.17 -7.88
C ILE A 168 1.35 -16.28 -9.14
N LEU A 169 1.65 -17.50 -9.55
CA LEU A 169 2.42 -17.75 -10.77
C LEU A 169 1.53 -17.66 -12.02
N VAL A 170 2.15 -17.32 -13.15
CA VAL A 170 1.50 -17.51 -14.45
C VAL A 170 1.23 -19.00 -14.71
N GLY A 171 0.14 -19.33 -15.43
CA GLY A 171 -0.32 -20.71 -15.58
C GLY A 171 0.67 -21.69 -16.26
N THR A 172 1.77 -21.20 -16.83
CA THR A 172 2.83 -21.99 -17.45
C THR A 172 4.02 -22.25 -16.53
N ALA A 173 4.11 -21.55 -15.40
CA ALA A 173 5.21 -21.68 -14.46
C ALA A 173 4.95 -22.85 -13.49
N VAL A 174 5.98 -23.63 -13.20
CA VAL A 174 5.91 -24.75 -12.26
C VAL A 174 6.49 -24.29 -10.92
N PRO A 175 5.74 -24.41 -9.82
CA PRO A 175 6.23 -24.06 -8.49
C PRO A 175 7.47 -24.90 -8.12
N SER A 176 8.53 -24.25 -7.66
CA SER A 176 9.73 -24.90 -7.13
C SER A 176 10.48 -23.96 -6.17
N ASP A 177 11.40 -24.50 -5.38
CA ASP A 177 12.25 -23.72 -4.47
C ASP A 177 13.22 -22.84 -5.26
N GLU A 178 13.73 -23.33 -6.38
CA GLU A 178 14.60 -22.56 -7.26
C GLU A 178 13.87 -21.33 -7.79
N LEU A 179 12.62 -21.48 -8.25
CA LEU A 179 11.82 -20.37 -8.73
C LEU A 179 11.51 -19.37 -7.60
N ARG A 180 11.24 -19.87 -6.39
CA ARG A 180 11.02 -19.02 -5.20
C ARG A 180 12.24 -18.15 -4.91
N GLU A 181 13.45 -18.75 -4.97
CA GLU A 181 14.68 -18.01 -4.75
C GLU A 181 15.01 -17.05 -5.91
N GLU A 182 14.74 -17.44 -7.14
CA GLU A 182 14.87 -16.57 -8.32
C GLU A 182 14.00 -15.31 -8.19
N VAL A 183 12.74 -15.46 -7.81
CA VAL A 183 11.80 -14.35 -7.57
C VAL A 183 12.29 -13.43 -6.44
N ARG A 184 12.78 -14.00 -5.33
CA ARG A 184 13.38 -13.22 -4.22
C ARG A 184 14.60 -12.42 -4.68
N GLN A 185 15.49 -13.05 -5.44
CA GLN A 185 16.69 -12.42 -5.96
C GLN A 185 16.38 -11.33 -6.99
N HIS A 186 15.34 -11.51 -7.79
CA HIS A 186 14.88 -10.50 -8.75
C HIS A 186 14.52 -9.19 -8.03
N VAL A 187 13.80 -9.26 -6.90
CA VAL A 187 13.51 -8.07 -6.07
C VAL A 187 14.79 -7.42 -5.56
N ALA A 188 15.74 -8.22 -5.06
CA ALA A 188 17.01 -7.69 -4.56
C ALA A 188 17.83 -6.97 -5.64
N VAL A 189 17.81 -7.45 -6.86
CA VAL A 189 18.47 -6.82 -8.01
C VAL A 189 17.78 -5.50 -8.38
N LYS A 190 16.46 -5.46 -8.33
CA LYS A 190 15.67 -4.28 -8.70
C LYS A 190 15.70 -3.15 -7.67
N LEU A 191 15.53 -3.49 -6.38
CA LEU A 191 15.31 -2.54 -5.30
C LEU A 191 16.46 -2.49 -4.26
N GLY A 192 17.44 -3.38 -4.43
CA GLY A 192 18.53 -3.53 -3.48
C GLY A 192 18.30 -4.63 -2.43
N PRO A 193 19.37 -5.05 -1.74
CA PRO A 193 19.35 -6.20 -0.83
C PRO A 193 18.42 -6.02 0.38
N THR A 194 18.20 -4.80 0.85
CA THR A 194 17.30 -4.50 1.97
C THR A 194 15.83 -4.79 1.64
N ALA A 195 15.45 -4.67 0.37
CA ALA A 195 14.09 -4.94 -0.10
C ALA A 195 13.85 -6.42 -0.48
N ARG A 196 14.88 -7.27 -0.37
CA ARG A 196 14.75 -8.70 -0.66
C ARG A 196 13.77 -9.36 0.33
N PRO A 197 12.69 -10.01 -0.14
CA PRO A 197 11.78 -10.71 0.74
C PRO A 197 12.49 -11.78 1.58
N LYS A 198 12.22 -11.86 2.87
CA LYS A 198 12.68 -12.94 3.73
C LYS A 198 12.03 -14.26 3.32
N ALA A 199 10.73 -14.21 3.00
CA ALA A 199 9.97 -15.35 2.52
C ALA A 199 9.11 -14.98 1.31
N VAL A 200 8.93 -15.93 0.39
CA VAL A 200 7.95 -15.86 -0.70
C VAL A 200 7.14 -17.13 -0.71
N PHE A 201 5.82 -17.01 -0.55
CA PHE A 201 4.87 -18.10 -0.62
C PHE A 201 4.22 -18.13 -2.00
N LEU A 202 4.36 -19.26 -2.70
CA LEU A 202 3.67 -19.49 -3.97
C LEU A 202 2.26 -19.99 -3.67
N VAL A 203 1.25 -19.16 -3.97
CA VAL A 203 -0.15 -19.40 -3.60
C VAL A 203 -1.04 -19.45 -4.83
N PRO A 204 -2.17 -20.20 -4.79
CA PRO A 204 -3.07 -20.29 -5.94
C PRO A 204 -3.91 -19.04 -6.13
N ASP A 205 -4.26 -18.34 -5.04
CA ASP A 205 -4.99 -17.07 -5.05
C ASP A 205 -4.64 -16.22 -3.81
N LEU A 206 -5.04 -14.95 -3.85
CA LEU A 206 -4.88 -13.98 -2.76
C LEU A 206 -6.24 -13.70 -2.09
N PRO A 207 -6.27 -13.44 -0.77
CA PRO A 207 -7.51 -13.10 -0.08
C PRO A 207 -8.01 -11.73 -0.56
N LYS A 208 -9.17 -11.72 -1.19
CA LYS A 208 -9.78 -10.53 -1.78
C LYS A 208 -11.16 -10.26 -1.19
N THR A 209 -11.53 -9.00 -1.10
CA THR A 209 -12.91 -8.61 -0.87
C THR A 209 -13.77 -8.95 -2.10
N ARG A 210 -15.10 -8.92 -1.95
CA ARG A 210 -16.05 -9.09 -3.07
C ARG A 210 -15.85 -8.07 -4.20
N SER A 211 -15.23 -6.93 -3.92
CA SER A 211 -14.87 -5.92 -4.92
C SER A 211 -13.48 -6.13 -5.55
N GLY A 212 -12.77 -7.23 -5.21
CA GLY A 212 -11.46 -7.57 -5.75
C GLY A 212 -10.27 -6.91 -5.05
N LYS A 213 -10.48 -6.18 -3.94
CA LYS A 213 -9.38 -5.56 -3.19
C LYS A 213 -8.67 -6.62 -2.32
N ILE A 214 -7.35 -6.73 -2.43
CA ILE A 214 -6.52 -7.63 -1.61
C ILE A 214 -6.61 -7.23 -0.14
N MET A 215 -6.84 -8.22 0.72
CA MET A 215 -6.96 -8.07 2.18
C MET A 215 -5.61 -8.32 2.86
N ARG A 216 -4.65 -7.40 2.69
CA ARG A 216 -3.28 -7.52 3.23
C ARG A 216 -3.24 -7.76 4.74
N ARG A 217 -4.24 -7.27 5.48
CA ARG A 217 -4.35 -7.53 6.91
C ARG A 217 -4.39 -9.03 7.21
N LEU A 218 -5.16 -9.82 6.47
CA LEU A 218 -5.24 -11.28 6.66
C LEU A 218 -3.92 -11.96 6.31
N LEU A 219 -3.22 -11.51 5.28
CA LEU A 219 -1.89 -12.02 4.92
C LEU A 219 -0.86 -11.73 6.03
N ARG A 220 -0.94 -10.56 6.65
CA ARG A 220 -0.10 -10.19 7.80
C ARG A 220 -0.42 -11.05 9.02
N ASP A 221 -1.71 -11.29 9.32
CA ASP A 221 -2.12 -12.17 10.42
C ASP A 221 -1.55 -13.59 10.23
N VAL A 222 -1.56 -14.11 8.99
CA VAL A 222 -0.95 -15.41 8.65
C VAL A 222 0.56 -15.37 8.82
N ALA A 223 1.25 -14.35 8.29
CA ALA A 223 2.71 -14.22 8.38
C ALA A 223 3.21 -14.10 9.83
N ASP A 224 2.42 -13.47 10.70
CA ASP A 224 2.73 -13.31 12.13
C ASP A 224 2.25 -14.51 13.00
N GLY A 225 1.64 -15.53 12.39
CA GLY A 225 1.07 -16.69 13.12
C GLY A 225 -0.10 -16.33 14.05
N ARG A 226 -0.81 -15.22 13.77
CA ARG A 226 -1.92 -14.73 14.59
C ARG A 226 -3.27 -15.31 14.13
N ASP A 227 -4.26 -15.21 15.01
CA ASP A 227 -5.64 -15.48 14.63
C ASP A 227 -6.12 -14.43 13.62
N LEU A 228 -6.89 -14.91 12.64
CA LEU A 228 -7.49 -14.04 11.63
C LEU A 228 -8.49 -13.09 12.29
N GLY A 229 -8.35 -11.80 12.03
CA GLY A 229 -9.36 -10.83 12.42
C GLY A 229 -10.65 -10.96 11.59
N ASP A 230 -11.41 -9.87 11.44
CA ASP A 230 -12.68 -9.84 10.71
C ASP A 230 -12.53 -10.33 9.25
N THR A 231 -13.26 -11.38 8.89
CA THR A 231 -13.30 -12.00 7.55
C THR A 231 -14.63 -11.79 6.82
N THR A 232 -15.54 -10.97 7.35
CA THR A 232 -16.93 -10.82 6.83
C THR A 232 -17.00 -10.32 5.40
N THR A 233 -16.00 -9.57 4.93
CA THR A 233 -15.91 -9.02 3.57
C THR A 233 -15.14 -9.90 2.60
N LEU A 234 -14.57 -11.01 3.07
CA LEU A 234 -13.78 -11.94 2.25
C LEU A 234 -14.67 -12.65 1.23
N ALA A 235 -14.20 -12.71 -0.02
CA ALA A 235 -14.93 -13.35 -1.10
C ALA A 235 -14.93 -14.87 -0.97
N ASP A 236 -13.78 -15.46 -0.63
CA ASP A 236 -13.59 -16.90 -0.43
C ASP A 236 -12.75 -17.18 0.83
N PRO A 237 -13.36 -17.71 1.89
CA PRO A 237 -12.64 -18.10 3.10
C PRO A 237 -11.62 -19.23 2.92
N GLY A 238 -11.78 -20.08 1.90
CA GLY A 238 -10.88 -21.20 1.63
C GLY A 238 -9.47 -20.77 1.26
N VAL A 239 -9.35 -19.62 0.59
CA VAL A 239 -8.04 -19.06 0.19
C VAL A 239 -7.12 -18.82 1.37
N VAL A 240 -7.64 -18.27 2.47
CA VAL A 240 -6.80 -17.96 3.65
C VAL A 240 -6.37 -19.22 4.38
N ALA A 241 -7.24 -20.24 4.43
CA ALA A 241 -6.90 -21.53 5.02
C ALA A 241 -5.73 -22.19 4.25
N GLU A 242 -5.81 -22.22 2.92
CA GLU A 242 -4.74 -22.76 2.07
C GLU A 242 -3.41 -22.00 2.20
N ILE A 243 -3.46 -20.66 2.29
CA ILE A 243 -2.26 -19.84 2.51
C ILE A 243 -1.63 -20.17 3.88
N ARG A 244 -2.45 -20.37 4.92
CA ARG A 244 -1.97 -20.71 6.26
C ARG A 244 -1.29 -22.07 6.29
N ASP A 245 -1.87 -23.07 5.63
CA ASP A 245 -1.30 -24.41 5.54
C ASP A 245 0.08 -24.37 4.86
N ARG A 246 0.21 -23.67 3.74
CA ARG A 246 1.51 -23.49 3.03
C ARG A 246 2.55 -22.67 3.83
N ALA A 247 2.11 -21.69 4.61
CA ALA A 247 2.99 -20.94 5.47
C ALA A 247 3.50 -21.80 6.64
N GLY A 248 2.66 -22.71 7.17
CA GLY A 248 3.04 -23.68 8.21
C GLY A 248 4.06 -24.70 7.71
N GLU A 249 3.85 -25.26 6.52
CA GLU A 249 4.77 -26.24 5.89
C GLU A 249 6.18 -25.64 5.71
N ALA A 250 6.28 -24.38 5.31
CA ALA A 250 7.58 -23.73 5.13
C ALA A 250 8.29 -23.38 6.44
N ALA A 251 7.57 -23.23 7.55
CA ALA A 251 8.16 -22.98 8.87
C ALA A 251 8.71 -24.26 9.52
N ASP A 252 8.23 -25.44 9.13
CA ASP A 252 8.71 -26.72 9.63
C ASP A 252 9.98 -27.22 8.89
N GLU A 253 10.34 -26.58 7.76
CA GLU A 253 11.52 -26.92 6.94
C GLU A 253 12.77 -26.08 7.26
N GLU A 254 12.69 -25.00 8.06
CA GLU A 254 13.82 -24.18 8.55
C GLU A 254 14.29 -24.59 9.95
#